data_5e2294a4475f8fcad49a946214756841
#
_entry.id   5e2294a4475f8fcad49a946214756841
#
_cell.length_a   1.000
_cell.length_b   1.000
_cell.length_c   1.000
_cell.angle_alpha   90.00
_cell.angle_beta   90.00
_cell.angle_gamma   90.00
#
_symmetry.space_group_name_H-M   'P 1'
#
loop_
_entity.id
_entity.type
_entity.pdbx_description
1 polymer ?
#
loop_
_entity_poly.entity_id
_entity_poly.type
_entity_poly.pdbx_seq_one_letter_code
_entity_poly.pdbx_strand_id
1 'polypeptide(L)'
;PDVMYIGTASGGLWKSESGGTAWEPIFDKYDVASIGALALNQKNPDVIWVGTGEGNPRNSQTSGNGVYKSIDGGKNWVHLGLEKTRNIHRIIIHRDNPDIVWVGAQGSAWGESTDRGVFKTTDGGKTWRKVLYVNEKTGIADLIVDPVNPDKLIAAMWEFRRWPWFFNSGGPGSGLYISYDGGDSWEERTDKDGLPEGNLGRMGLAIAPSNTDIIYALVESKKNALYMSKDGGFKWEKVSDKNIGNRPFYYADIYVDPLNENRIYNLYSIVTVSEDGGKTFSTMLAYGGSSTDIHPDHHAWWVHPDDPSFLINGNDGGLAISRDRGNTWRFVENLPLAQFYHINYDMEFPYNVYG
;
A
#
# COMPACT_ATOMS: atom_id res chain seq x y z
N PRO A 1 -0.88 -17.53 9.84
CA PRO A 1 -2.20 -17.87 9.33
C PRO A 1 -2.09 -18.89 8.21
N ASP A 2 -3.10 -19.78 8.10
CA ASP A 2 -3.13 -20.77 7.03
C ASP A 2 -3.72 -20.18 5.75
N VAL A 3 -4.66 -19.23 5.89
CA VAL A 3 -5.25 -18.53 4.75
C VAL A 3 -4.52 -17.21 4.50
N MET A 4 -4.06 -17.03 3.27
CA MET A 4 -3.34 -15.86 2.80
C MET A 4 -3.86 -15.39 1.43
N TYR A 5 -3.83 -14.09 1.19
CA TYR A 5 -4.17 -13.50 -0.09
C TYR A 5 -3.05 -12.58 -0.58
N ILE A 6 -2.77 -12.62 -1.87
CA ILE A 6 -1.75 -11.79 -2.52
C ILE A 6 -2.35 -11.12 -3.74
N GLY A 7 -2.38 -9.79 -3.73
CA GLY A 7 -2.66 -8.98 -4.91
C GLY A 7 -1.37 -8.61 -5.62
N THR A 8 -1.32 -8.79 -6.92
CA THR A 8 -0.14 -8.52 -7.74
C THR A 8 -0.37 -7.35 -8.69
N ALA A 9 0.71 -6.70 -9.07
CA ALA A 9 0.65 -5.53 -9.97
C ALA A 9 0.05 -5.85 -11.36
N SER A 10 0.20 -7.07 -11.86
CA SER A 10 -0.28 -7.46 -13.20
C SER A 10 -0.59 -8.96 -13.33
N GLY A 11 -0.64 -9.72 -12.24
CA GLY A 11 -0.84 -11.17 -12.24
C GLY A 11 -2.08 -11.63 -11.46
N GLY A 12 -3.03 -10.74 -11.20
CA GLY A 12 -4.28 -11.06 -10.51
C GLY A 12 -4.18 -11.19 -9.01
N LEU A 13 -5.17 -11.85 -8.43
CA LEU A 13 -5.32 -12.10 -7.00
C LEU A 13 -5.20 -13.61 -6.73
N TRP A 14 -4.36 -13.95 -5.76
CA TRP A 14 -4.05 -15.33 -5.40
C TRP A 14 -4.43 -15.61 -3.95
N LYS A 15 -4.90 -16.82 -3.70
CA LYS A 15 -5.26 -17.34 -2.38
C LYS A 15 -4.44 -18.59 -2.06
N SER A 16 -3.96 -18.67 -0.83
CA SER A 16 -3.46 -19.90 -0.22
C SER A 16 -4.32 -20.27 0.97
N GLU A 17 -4.64 -21.55 1.13
CA GLU A 17 -5.29 -22.12 2.33
C GLU A 17 -4.35 -23.06 3.09
N SER A 18 -3.06 -23.02 2.76
CA SER A 18 -2.04 -23.97 3.24
C SER A 18 -0.78 -23.27 3.78
N GLY A 19 -0.91 -22.03 4.29
CA GLY A 19 0.22 -21.27 4.81
C GLY A 19 1.27 -20.93 3.76
N GLY A 20 0.86 -20.74 2.48
CA GLY A 20 1.73 -20.40 1.36
C GLY A 20 2.43 -21.61 0.73
N THR A 21 1.93 -22.83 0.92
CA THR A 21 2.46 -24.04 0.27
C THR A 21 1.73 -24.41 -1.04
N ALA A 22 0.54 -23.89 -1.25
CA ALA A 22 -0.22 -23.97 -2.51
C ALA A 22 -0.95 -22.66 -2.74
N TRP A 23 -1.07 -22.24 -4.00
CA TRP A 23 -1.71 -21.00 -4.42
C TRP A 23 -2.68 -21.23 -5.55
N GLU A 24 -3.85 -20.61 -5.46
CA GLU A 24 -4.90 -20.66 -6.47
C GLU A 24 -5.23 -19.24 -6.94
N PRO A 25 -5.35 -19.01 -8.27
CA PRO A 25 -5.84 -17.74 -8.79
C PRO A 25 -7.34 -17.65 -8.54
N ILE A 26 -7.79 -16.54 -7.95
CA ILE A 26 -9.21 -16.38 -7.59
C ILE A 26 -9.87 -15.17 -8.29
N PHE A 27 -9.17 -14.55 -9.24
CA PHE A 27 -9.64 -13.35 -9.92
C PHE A 27 -9.53 -13.39 -11.45
N ASP A 28 -9.11 -14.50 -12.04
CA ASP A 28 -8.82 -14.65 -13.48
C ASP A 28 -10.04 -14.53 -14.40
N LYS A 29 -11.25 -14.62 -13.85
CA LYS A 29 -12.50 -14.51 -14.63
C LYS A 29 -12.94 -13.05 -14.83
N TYR A 30 -12.21 -12.08 -14.28
CA TYR A 30 -12.54 -10.66 -14.31
C TYR A 30 -11.59 -9.90 -15.23
N ASP A 31 -12.09 -8.84 -15.87
CA ASP A 31 -11.42 -8.10 -16.95
C ASP A 31 -10.23 -7.23 -16.48
N VAL A 32 -9.65 -7.52 -15.33
CA VAL A 32 -8.51 -6.77 -14.79
C VAL A 32 -7.61 -7.67 -13.96
N ALA A 33 -6.32 -7.63 -14.25
CA ALA A 33 -5.30 -8.41 -13.55
C ALA A 33 -4.44 -7.56 -12.59
N SER A 34 -4.63 -6.25 -12.56
CA SER A 34 -3.84 -5.35 -11.72
C SER A 34 -4.55 -5.10 -10.39
N ILE A 35 -3.94 -5.53 -9.29
CA ILE A 35 -4.45 -5.34 -7.93
C ILE A 35 -3.60 -4.28 -7.23
N GLY A 36 -4.23 -3.17 -6.85
CA GLY A 36 -3.55 -2.07 -6.15
C GLY A 36 -3.80 -2.07 -4.64
N ALA A 37 -4.94 -2.62 -4.20
CA ALA A 37 -5.28 -2.71 -2.79
C ALA A 37 -6.12 -3.95 -2.48
N LEU A 38 -5.92 -4.49 -1.29
CA LEU A 38 -6.66 -5.64 -0.76
C LEU A 38 -7.01 -5.40 0.71
N ALA A 39 -8.26 -5.62 1.08
CA ALA A 39 -8.70 -5.54 2.47
C ALA A 39 -9.63 -6.70 2.83
N LEU A 40 -9.42 -7.27 4.01
CA LEU A 40 -10.24 -8.34 4.58
C LEU A 40 -10.99 -7.82 5.80
N ASN A 41 -12.27 -8.19 5.91
CA ASN A 41 -13.00 -7.96 7.14
C ASN A 41 -12.49 -8.91 8.23
N GLN A 42 -11.89 -8.38 9.28
CA GLN A 42 -11.29 -9.17 10.36
C GLN A 42 -12.32 -9.97 11.17
N LYS A 43 -13.59 -9.56 11.19
CA LYS A 43 -14.69 -10.28 11.89
C LYS A 43 -15.34 -11.36 11.01
N ASN A 44 -15.24 -11.22 9.69
CA ASN A 44 -15.75 -12.18 8.72
C ASN A 44 -14.80 -12.24 7.51
N PRO A 45 -13.80 -13.13 7.51
CA PRO A 45 -12.78 -13.20 6.47
C PRO A 45 -13.31 -13.63 5.08
N ASP A 46 -14.58 -14.07 4.98
CA ASP A 46 -15.22 -14.30 3.69
C ASP A 46 -15.54 -12.99 2.95
N VAL A 47 -15.57 -11.86 3.67
CA VAL A 47 -15.76 -10.53 3.08
C VAL A 47 -14.43 -9.90 2.75
N ILE A 48 -14.18 -9.79 1.43
CA ILE A 48 -12.93 -9.30 0.87
C ILE A 48 -13.24 -8.16 -0.09
N TRP A 49 -12.44 -7.10 -0.03
CA TRP A 49 -12.49 -5.98 -0.95
C TRP A 49 -11.19 -5.86 -1.74
N VAL A 50 -11.31 -5.56 -3.02
CA VAL A 50 -10.19 -5.38 -3.94
C VAL A 50 -10.33 -4.05 -4.67
N GLY A 51 -9.28 -3.26 -4.61
CA GLY A 51 -9.09 -2.08 -5.44
C GLY A 51 -8.12 -2.41 -6.58
N THR A 52 -8.55 -2.12 -7.79
CA THR A 52 -7.77 -2.46 -8.98
C THR A 52 -6.91 -1.30 -9.47
N GLY A 53 -5.87 -1.62 -10.24
CA GLY A 53 -4.90 -0.66 -10.76
C GLY A 53 -3.67 -0.49 -9.84
N GLU A 54 -2.50 -0.65 -10.41
CA GLU A 54 -1.22 -0.59 -9.70
C GLU A 54 -0.97 0.77 -9.05
N GLY A 55 -0.57 0.79 -7.77
CA GLY A 55 -0.27 2.00 -7.02
C GLY A 55 1.14 2.55 -7.22
N ASN A 56 2.09 1.76 -7.70
CA ASN A 56 3.47 2.22 -7.93
C ASN A 56 3.61 2.85 -9.32
N PRO A 57 4.13 4.07 -9.42
CA PRO A 57 4.15 4.85 -10.67
C PRO A 57 5.33 4.47 -11.58
N ARG A 58 5.51 3.18 -11.87
CA ARG A 58 6.51 2.72 -12.84
C ARG A 58 6.15 3.11 -14.28
N ASN A 59 7.07 2.91 -15.24
CA ASN A 59 6.87 3.31 -16.64
C ASN A 59 5.74 2.53 -17.35
N SER A 60 5.37 1.37 -16.83
CA SER A 60 4.32 0.50 -17.34
C SER A 60 3.17 0.32 -16.34
N GLN A 61 2.86 1.35 -15.55
CA GLN A 61 1.80 1.31 -14.56
C GLN A 61 0.48 0.87 -15.20
N THR A 62 -0.09 -0.22 -14.68
CA THR A 62 -1.32 -0.82 -15.19
C THR A 62 -2.54 -0.20 -14.51
N SER A 63 -3.50 0.22 -15.33
CA SER A 63 -4.77 0.73 -14.84
C SER A 63 -5.71 -0.39 -14.42
N GLY A 64 -6.53 -0.12 -13.41
CA GLY A 64 -7.67 -0.92 -13.02
C GLY A 64 -8.99 -0.38 -13.57
N ASN A 65 -10.08 -0.95 -13.08
CA ASN A 65 -11.45 -0.59 -13.44
C ASN A 65 -12.38 -0.46 -12.21
N GLY A 66 -11.84 -0.05 -11.06
CA GLY A 66 -12.62 0.24 -9.86
C GLY A 66 -12.49 -0.82 -8.77
N VAL A 67 -13.57 -1.01 -8.02
CA VAL A 67 -13.62 -1.81 -6.78
C VAL A 67 -14.43 -3.08 -6.97
N TYR A 68 -13.96 -4.17 -6.37
CA TYR A 68 -14.66 -5.45 -6.31
C TYR A 68 -14.82 -5.91 -4.86
N LYS A 69 -15.89 -6.64 -4.59
CA LYS A 69 -16.19 -7.26 -3.29
C LYS A 69 -16.55 -8.72 -3.47
N SER A 70 -15.99 -9.57 -2.63
CA SER A 70 -16.43 -10.94 -2.39
C SER A 70 -17.08 -11.04 -1.00
N ILE A 71 -18.04 -11.96 -0.85
CA ILE A 71 -18.67 -12.31 0.42
C ILE A 71 -18.60 -13.83 0.69
N ASP A 72 -17.82 -14.55 -0.10
CA ASP A 72 -17.69 -16.01 -0.08
C ASP A 72 -16.22 -16.49 -0.13
N GLY A 73 -15.32 -15.69 0.44
CA GLY A 73 -13.89 -16.02 0.55
C GLY A 73 -13.14 -15.96 -0.78
N GLY A 74 -13.62 -15.14 -1.73
CA GLY A 74 -12.98 -14.93 -3.02
C GLY A 74 -13.46 -15.88 -4.14
N LYS A 75 -14.52 -16.66 -3.92
CA LYS A 75 -15.08 -17.56 -4.95
C LYS A 75 -15.83 -16.79 -6.05
N ASN A 76 -16.56 -15.75 -5.65
CA ASN A 76 -17.26 -14.85 -6.56
C ASN A 76 -17.02 -13.39 -6.16
N TRP A 77 -17.01 -12.50 -7.17
CA TRP A 77 -16.77 -11.07 -6.99
C TRP A 77 -17.85 -10.24 -7.66
N VAL A 78 -18.27 -9.19 -6.99
CA VAL A 78 -19.21 -8.20 -7.51
C VAL A 78 -18.44 -6.89 -7.74
N HIS A 79 -18.54 -6.33 -8.93
CA HIS A 79 -18.00 -5.01 -9.25
C HIS A 79 -18.89 -3.91 -8.61
N LEU A 80 -18.27 -2.98 -7.90
CA LEU A 80 -18.95 -1.97 -7.10
C LEU A 80 -18.64 -0.53 -7.54
N GLY A 81 -18.26 -0.33 -8.80
CA GLY A 81 -18.05 0.99 -9.38
C GLY A 81 -16.64 1.54 -9.18
N LEU A 82 -16.53 2.86 -9.28
CA LEU A 82 -15.28 3.63 -9.23
C LEU A 82 -14.30 3.33 -10.40
N GLU A 83 -14.79 2.96 -11.57
CA GLU A 83 -13.99 2.58 -12.75
C GLU A 83 -13.07 3.72 -13.22
N LYS A 84 -13.53 4.97 -13.07
CA LYS A 84 -12.78 6.14 -13.51
C LYS A 84 -11.61 6.50 -12.62
N THR A 85 -11.51 5.91 -11.43
CA THR A 85 -10.39 6.12 -10.53
C THR A 85 -9.08 5.54 -11.06
N ARG A 86 -9.14 4.56 -11.97
CA ARG A 86 -8.03 3.89 -12.63
C ARG A 86 -7.09 3.14 -11.70
N ASN A 87 -6.57 3.79 -10.67
CA ASN A 87 -5.60 3.19 -9.75
C ASN A 87 -6.05 3.44 -8.32
N ILE A 88 -6.37 2.35 -7.61
CA ILE A 88 -6.79 2.36 -6.21
C ILE A 88 -5.67 1.78 -5.37
N HIS A 89 -5.07 2.63 -4.53
CA HIS A 89 -3.87 2.27 -3.79
C HIS A 89 -4.15 1.82 -2.35
N ARG A 90 -5.30 2.21 -1.79
CA ARG A 90 -5.69 1.79 -0.43
C ARG A 90 -7.19 1.49 -0.36
N ILE A 91 -7.54 0.45 0.42
CA ILE A 91 -8.90 0.17 0.85
C ILE A 91 -8.87 -0.12 2.34
N ILE A 92 -9.79 0.49 3.08
CA ILE A 92 -9.94 0.30 4.52
C ILE A 92 -11.39 -0.06 4.82
N ILE A 93 -11.59 -1.17 5.50
CA ILE A 93 -12.90 -1.58 6.02
C ILE A 93 -12.99 -1.12 7.48
N HIS A 94 -14.07 -0.45 7.84
CA HIS A 94 -14.32 -0.06 9.22
C HIS A 94 -14.44 -1.32 10.10
N ARG A 95 -13.66 -1.37 11.19
CA ARG A 95 -13.53 -2.57 12.05
C ARG A 95 -14.84 -3.06 12.66
N ASP A 96 -15.78 -2.15 12.95
CA ASP A 96 -17.02 -2.48 13.66
C ASP A 96 -18.26 -2.51 12.74
N ASN A 97 -18.21 -1.83 11.59
CA ASN A 97 -19.28 -1.81 10.60
C ASN A 97 -18.72 -2.06 9.18
N PRO A 98 -18.81 -3.28 8.64
CA PRO A 98 -18.23 -3.64 7.35
C PRO A 98 -18.93 -3.00 6.13
N ASP A 99 -20.06 -2.32 6.34
CA ASP A 99 -20.70 -1.53 5.28
C ASP A 99 -20.05 -0.15 5.09
N ILE A 100 -19.22 0.27 6.05
CA ILE A 100 -18.41 1.48 5.92
C ILE A 100 -17.02 1.09 5.39
N VAL A 101 -16.67 1.65 4.22
CA VAL A 101 -15.39 1.41 3.58
C VAL A 101 -14.85 2.71 2.97
N TRP A 102 -13.55 2.94 3.14
CA TRP A 102 -12.83 4.02 2.50
C TRP A 102 -11.92 3.48 1.40
N VAL A 103 -11.92 4.18 0.27
CA VAL A 103 -11.10 3.85 -0.90
C VAL A 103 -10.21 5.03 -1.23
N GLY A 104 -8.92 4.80 -1.19
CA GLY A 104 -7.89 5.76 -1.60
C GLY A 104 -7.58 5.63 -3.09
N ALA A 105 -8.14 6.54 -3.90
CA ALA A 105 -7.90 6.59 -5.33
C ALA A 105 -6.68 7.48 -5.64
N GLN A 106 -5.63 6.85 -6.17
CA GLN A 106 -4.43 7.53 -6.64
C GLN A 106 -4.70 8.24 -7.98
N GLY A 107 -5.50 7.62 -8.83
CA GLY A 107 -5.74 8.08 -10.19
C GLY A 107 -4.61 7.70 -11.15
N SER A 108 -4.81 7.95 -12.43
CA SER A 108 -3.83 7.65 -13.47
C SER A 108 -2.60 8.56 -13.38
N ALA A 109 -1.40 8.00 -13.46
CA ALA A 109 -0.16 8.77 -13.58
C ALA A 109 -0.07 9.52 -14.92
N TRP A 110 -0.83 9.10 -15.95
CA TRP A 110 -0.72 9.56 -17.33
C TRP A 110 -1.66 10.72 -17.69
N GLY A 111 -2.57 11.10 -16.79
CA GLY A 111 -3.57 12.13 -17.05
C GLY A 111 -4.10 12.78 -15.78
N GLU A 112 -4.61 13.99 -15.92
CA GLU A 112 -5.38 14.67 -14.90
C GLU A 112 -6.79 14.08 -14.86
N SER A 113 -7.39 14.01 -13.68
CA SER A 113 -8.74 13.48 -13.50
C SER A 113 -9.34 13.95 -12.18
N THR A 114 -10.61 14.26 -12.19
CA THR A 114 -11.38 14.53 -10.97
C THR A 114 -11.68 13.27 -10.14
N ASP A 115 -11.44 12.07 -10.69
CA ASP A 115 -11.72 10.79 -10.03
C ASP A 115 -10.53 10.33 -9.17
N ARG A 116 -10.05 11.21 -8.30
CA ARG A 116 -8.95 11.02 -7.35
C ARG A 116 -9.37 11.41 -5.94
N GLY A 117 -8.61 10.97 -4.94
CA GLY A 117 -8.82 11.31 -3.54
C GLY A 117 -9.41 10.16 -2.75
N VAL A 118 -10.13 10.45 -1.67
CA VAL A 118 -10.77 9.45 -0.83
C VAL A 118 -12.26 9.36 -1.12
N PHE A 119 -12.73 8.14 -1.37
CA PHE A 119 -14.15 7.82 -1.52
C PHE A 119 -14.60 6.99 -0.31
N LYS A 120 -15.82 7.24 0.16
CA LYS A 120 -16.45 6.54 1.29
C LYS A 120 -17.78 5.95 0.86
N THR A 121 -18.05 4.72 1.26
CA THR A 121 -19.37 4.12 1.26
C THR A 121 -19.83 3.88 2.69
N THR A 122 -21.15 3.87 2.91
CA THR A 122 -21.79 3.51 4.19
C THR A 122 -22.87 2.44 4.00
N ASP A 123 -22.97 1.88 2.79
CA ASP A 123 -24.01 0.93 2.38
C ASP A 123 -23.42 -0.33 1.70
N GLY A 124 -22.17 -0.64 2.04
CA GLY A 124 -21.47 -1.83 1.54
C GLY A 124 -21.06 -1.75 0.07
N GLY A 125 -20.87 -0.51 -0.45
CA GLY A 125 -20.37 -0.26 -1.80
C GLY A 125 -21.46 -0.02 -2.85
N LYS A 126 -22.73 0.10 -2.45
CA LYS A 126 -23.83 0.40 -3.38
C LYS A 126 -23.76 1.84 -3.88
N THR A 127 -23.35 2.76 -3.00
CA THR A 127 -23.12 4.17 -3.33
C THR A 127 -21.78 4.66 -2.79
N TRP A 128 -21.19 5.64 -3.47
CA TRP A 128 -19.89 6.23 -3.13
C TRP A 128 -19.99 7.75 -3.02
N ARG A 129 -19.43 8.32 -1.97
CA ARG A 129 -19.25 9.76 -1.79
C ARG A 129 -17.75 10.07 -1.76
N LYS A 130 -17.32 11.06 -2.56
CA LYS A 130 -15.96 11.57 -2.48
C LYS A 130 -15.84 12.47 -1.25
N VAL A 131 -15.01 12.11 -0.28
CA VAL A 131 -14.91 12.76 1.02
C VAL A 131 -13.63 13.58 1.20
N LEU A 132 -12.58 13.30 0.39
CA LEU A 132 -11.40 14.16 0.30
C LEU A 132 -11.00 14.31 -1.17
N TYR A 133 -10.87 15.55 -1.61
CA TYR A 133 -10.43 15.91 -2.96
C TYR A 133 -9.68 17.22 -2.93
N VAL A 134 -8.52 17.29 -3.54
CA VAL A 134 -7.70 18.52 -3.62
C VAL A 134 -7.82 19.14 -5.01
N ASN A 135 -7.39 18.43 -6.04
CA ASN A 135 -7.47 18.86 -7.44
C ASN A 135 -7.28 17.67 -8.39
N GLU A 136 -7.37 17.90 -9.70
CA GLU A 136 -7.27 16.86 -10.74
C GLU A 136 -5.89 16.23 -10.91
N LYS A 137 -4.85 16.79 -10.28
CA LYS A 137 -3.46 16.29 -10.32
C LYS A 137 -3.10 15.46 -9.11
N THR A 138 -3.90 15.57 -8.02
CA THR A 138 -3.57 15.06 -6.70
C THR A 138 -4.43 13.86 -6.33
N GLY A 139 -3.80 12.72 -6.08
CA GLY A 139 -4.44 11.50 -5.61
C GLY A 139 -3.91 11.02 -4.28
N ILE A 140 -4.36 9.87 -3.82
CA ILE A 140 -3.87 9.24 -2.59
C ILE A 140 -2.50 8.59 -2.83
N ALA A 141 -1.54 8.93 -1.98
CA ALA A 141 -0.31 8.16 -1.81
C ALA A 141 -0.46 7.11 -0.71
N ASP A 142 -1.10 7.47 0.41
CA ASP A 142 -1.38 6.56 1.51
C ASP A 142 -2.62 6.97 2.30
N LEU A 143 -3.29 5.99 2.89
CA LEU A 143 -4.48 6.17 3.72
C LEU A 143 -4.45 5.14 4.85
N ILE A 144 -4.49 5.61 6.07
CA ILE A 144 -4.52 4.75 7.26
C ILE A 144 -5.67 5.14 8.19
N VAL A 145 -6.11 4.17 9.00
CA VAL A 145 -7.12 4.37 10.05
C VAL A 145 -6.50 4.04 11.41
N ASP A 146 -6.91 4.76 12.42
CA ASP A 146 -6.55 4.44 13.80
C ASP A 146 -7.19 3.10 14.19
N PRO A 147 -6.40 2.08 14.59
CA PRO A 147 -6.92 0.75 14.91
C PRO A 147 -7.78 0.73 16.17
N VAL A 148 -7.74 1.77 17.00
CA VAL A 148 -8.55 1.91 18.24
C VAL A 148 -9.74 2.81 18.01
N ASN A 149 -9.56 3.93 17.30
CA ASN A 149 -10.60 4.89 16.97
C ASN A 149 -10.83 4.94 15.45
N PRO A 150 -11.79 4.19 14.89
CA PRO A 150 -12.02 4.11 13.45
C PRO A 150 -12.56 5.41 12.83
N ASP A 151 -12.97 6.39 13.64
CA ASP A 151 -13.35 7.72 13.14
C ASP A 151 -12.12 8.60 12.83
N LYS A 152 -10.94 8.20 13.31
CA LYS A 152 -9.69 8.89 13.01
C LYS A 152 -9.00 8.25 11.79
N LEU A 153 -8.88 9.04 10.72
CA LEU A 153 -8.16 8.66 9.50
C LEU A 153 -7.05 9.66 9.20
N ILE A 154 -6.00 9.18 8.55
CA ILE A 154 -4.89 10.01 8.06
C ILE A 154 -4.67 9.70 6.59
N ALA A 155 -4.64 10.73 5.77
CA ALA A 155 -4.48 10.66 4.33
C ALA A 155 -3.26 11.46 3.87
N ALA A 156 -2.40 10.82 3.10
CA ALA A 156 -1.32 11.47 2.37
C ALA A 156 -1.78 11.72 0.93
N MET A 157 -2.00 12.99 0.61
CA MET A 157 -2.34 13.42 -0.74
C MET A 157 -1.08 13.73 -1.52
N TRP A 158 -1.01 13.29 -2.79
CA TRP A 158 0.17 13.37 -3.62
C TRP A 158 -0.15 13.92 -5.00
N GLU A 159 0.41 15.07 -5.33
CA GLU A 159 0.41 15.61 -6.68
C GLU A 159 1.55 14.96 -7.48
N PHE A 160 1.21 14.30 -8.60
CA PHE A 160 2.18 13.59 -9.41
C PHE A 160 1.74 13.48 -10.87
N ARG A 161 2.72 13.33 -11.77
CA ARG A 161 2.48 13.12 -13.19
C ARG A 161 3.65 12.36 -13.82
N ARG A 162 3.33 11.40 -14.68
CA ARG A 162 4.29 10.73 -15.54
C ARG A 162 4.10 11.11 -17.00
N TRP A 163 5.21 11.40 -17.66
CA TRP A 163 5.33 11.50 -19.11
C TRP A 163 6.28 10.41 -19.61
N PRO A 164 6.30 10.08 -20.90
CA PRO A 164 7.20 9.04 -21.41
C PRO A 164 8.69 9.28 -21.10
N TRP A 165 9.09 10.53 -20.93
CA TRP A 165 10.50 10.94 -20.71
C TRP A 165 10.78 11.54 -19.33
N PHE A 166 9.75 11.72 -18.51
CA PHE A 166 9.87 12.49 -17.28
C PHE A 166 8.80 12.09 -16.25
N PHE A 167 9.14 12.19 -14.99
CA PHE A 167 8.24 12.01 -13.87
C PHE A 167 8.30 13.22 -12.94
N ASN A 168 7.16 13.80 -12.61
CA ASN A 168 7.02 14.82 -11.59
C ASN A 168 6.44 14.21 -10.32
N SER A 169 7.14 14.37 -9.21
CA SER A 169 6.69 14.00 -7.88
C SER A 169 6.63 15.24 -7.00
N GLY A 170 5.47 15.47 -6.43
CA GLY A 170 5.23 16.61 -5.55
C GLY A 170 4.69 17.85 -6.27
N GLY A 171 4.07 18.69 -5.46
CA GLY A 171 3.47 19.94 -5.89
C GLY A 171 2.62 20.56 -4.79
N PRO A 172 2.01 21.73 -5.05
CA PRO A 172 1.19 22.45 -4.06
C PRO A 172 -0.07 21.70 -3.62
N GLY A 173 -0.47 20.66 -4.37
CA GLY A 173 -1.59 19.80 -3.99
C GLY A 173 -1.21 18.65 -3.07
N SER A 174 0.08 18.40 -2.85
CA SER A 174 0.52 17.35 -1.91
C SER A 174 0.41 17.85 -0.46
N GLY A 175 -0.15 17.02 0.43
CA GLY A 175 -0.34 17.38 1.83
C GLY A 175 -0.75 16.19 2.69
N LEU A 176 -0.65 16.37 3.98
CA LEU A 176 -1.11 15.41 5.00
C LEU A 176 -2.42 15.92 5.58
N TYR A 177 -3.43 15.08 5.60
CA TYR A 177 -4.78 15.41 6.06
C TYR A 177 -5.22 14.43 7.15
N ILE A 178 -5.88 14.94 8.19
CA ILE A 178 -6.43 14.11 9.28
C ILE A 178 -7.92 14.39 9.40
N SER A 179 -8.69 13.32 9.56
CA SER A 179 -10.11 13.35 9.91
C SER A 179 -10.31 12.74 11.30
N TYR A 180 -11.27 13.26 12.04
CA TYR A 180 -11.68 12.77 13.36
C TYR A 180 -13.17 12.37 13.39
N ASP A 181 -13.84 12.35 12.24
CA ASP A 181 -15.27 12.11 12.07
C ASP A 181 -15.58 11.04 10.99
N GLY A 182 -14.66 10.09 10.85
CA GLY A 182 -14.82 9.01 9.88
C GLY A 182 -14.65 9.46 8.42
N GLY A 183 -13.93 10.55 8.18
CA GLY A 183 -13.64 11.08 6.85
C GLY A 183 -14.72 12.05 6.33
N ASP A 184 -15.61 12.53 7.16
CA ASP A 184 -16.65 13.48 6.75
C ASP A 184 -16.09 14.90 6.63
N SER A 185 -15.10 15.25 7.45
CA SER A 185 -14.26 16.45 7.33
C SER A 185 -12.77 16.13 7.50
N TRP A 186 -11.92 17.02 6.97
CA TRP A 186 -10.47 16.83 6.96
C TRP A 186 -9.74 18.12 7.28
N GLU A 187 -8.70 18.00 8.11
CA GLU A 187 -7.79 19.10 8.47
C GLU A 187 -6.41 18.85 7.89
N GLU A 188 -5.87 19.83 7.15
CA GLU A 188 -4.53 19.76 6.62
C GLU A 188 -3.49 20.04 7.72
N ARG A 189 -2.39 19.27 7.72
CA ARG A 189 -1.20 19.52 8.53
C ARG A 189 -0.11 20.14 7.66
N THR A 190 0.50 21.18 8.17
CA THR A 190 1.44 22.02 7.43
C THR A 190 2.77 22.18 8.17
N ASP A 191 3.64 23.04 7.66
CA ASP A 191 4.88 23.49 8.33
C ASP A 191 4.63 24.11 9.71
N LYS A 192 3.47 24.74 9.94
CA LYS A 192 3.05 25.25 11.26
C LYS A 192 2.84 24.13 12.28
N ASP A 193 2.62 22.93 11.81
CA ASP A 193 2.45 21.71 12.61
C ASP A 193 3.73 20.89 12.72
N GLY A 194 4.83 21.37 12.11
CA GLY A 194 6.15 20.75 12.17
C GLY A 194 6.53 19.90 10.97
N LEU A 195 5.70 19.82 9.93
CA LEU A 195 6.06 19.24 8.65
C LEU A 195 7.07 20.13 7.89
N PRO A 196 7.76 19.63 6.87
CA PRO A 196 8.73 20.44 6.13
C PRO A 196 8.04 21.53 5.30
N GLU A 197 8.69 22.68 5.19
CA GLU A 197 8.25 23.78 4.33
C GLU A 197 8.34 23.44 2.84
N GLY A 198 7.45 24.05 2.04
CA GLY A 198 7.44 23.99 0.59
C GLY A 198 6.63 22.83 0.04
N ASN A 199 6.82 22.51 -1.24
CA ASN A 199 6.08 21.42 -1.88
C ASN A 199 6.52 20.06 -1.32
N LEU A 200 5.54 19.27 -0.94
CA LEU A 200 5.72 17.88 -0.54
C LEU A 200 5.52 16.96 -1.73
N GLY A 201 6.11 15.77 -1.68
CA GLY A 201 5.92 14.70 -2.64
C GLY A 201 5.11 13.55 -2.05
N ARG A 202 5.47 12.32 -2.42
CA ARG A 202 4.86 11.10 -1.88
C ARG A 202 5.17 10.95 -0.39
N MET A 203 4.19 10.50 0.36
CA MET A 203 4.36 10.19 1.78
C MET A 203 3.84 8.78 2.06
N GLY A 204 4.57 8.03 2.89
CA GLY A 204 4.12 6.78 3.49
C GLY A 204 3.79 7.02 4.96
N LEU A 205 2.73 6.41 5.44
CA LEU A 205 2.16 6.61 6.77
C LEU A 205 2.15 5.31 7.56
N ALA A 206 2.42 5.39 8.86
CA ALA A 206 2.19 4.27 9.77
C ALA A 206 1.76 4.79 11.15
N ILE A 207 0.70 4.19 11.69
CA ILE A 207 0.27 4.40 13.07
C ILE A 207 0.68 3.19 13.91
N ALA A 208 1.16 3.44 15.13
CA ALA A 208 1.56 2.37 16.03
C ALA A 208 0.33 1.75 16.73
N PRO A 209 -0.01 0.46 16.49
CA PRO A 209 -1.20 -0.12 17.12
C PRO A 209 -1.09 -0.23 18.63
N SER A 210 0.13 -0.34 19.18
CA SER A 210 0.40 -0.36 20.61
C SER A 210 0.19 0.99 21.31
N ASN A 211 0.28 2.09 20.54
CA ASN A 211 0.08 3.46 21.03
C ASN A 211 -0.30 4.38 19.86
N THR A 212 -1.58 4.60 19.65
CA THR A 212 -2.10 5.32 18.46
C THR A 212 -1.86 6.83 18.47
N ASP A 213 -1.28 7.38 19.53
CA ASP A 213 -0.74 8.75 19.52
C ASP A 213 0.58 8.83 18.74
N ILE A 214 1.28 7.71 18.58
CA ILE A 214 2.51 7.62 17.81
C ILE A 214 2.20 7.33 16.35
N ILE A 215 2.52 8.29 15.49
CA ILE A 215 2.30 8.21 14.04
C ILE A 215 3.59 8.60 13.34
N TYR A 216 3.96 7.83 12.33
CA TYR A 216 5.11 8.09 11.48
C TYR A 216 4.68 8.49 10.08
N ALA A 217 5.43 9.43 9.50
CA ALA A 217 5.30 9.85 8.10
C ALA A 217 6.69 9.90 7.45
N LEU A 218 6.90 9.07 6.43
CA LEU A 218 8.07 9.18 5.57
C LEU A 218 7.73 10.20 4.48
N VAL A 219 8.35 11.38 4.53
CA VAL A 219 7.95 12.53 3.73
C VAL A 219 8.97 12.82 2.64
N GLU A 220 8.53 12.78 1.38
CA GLU A 220 9.27 13.34 0.26
C GLU A 220 9.17 14.86 0.27
N SER A 221 10.31 15.51 0.28
CA SER A 221 10.43 16.96 0.25
C SER A 221 11.79 17.35 -0.35
N LYS A 222 12.16 18.62 -0.31
CA LYS A 222 13.52 19.05 -0.71
C LYS A 222 14.62 18.28 0.05
N LYS A 223 14.33 17.82 1.27
CA LYS A 223 15.17 16.94 2.09
C LYS A 223 14.27 15.87 2.70
N ASN A 224 14.23 14.72 2.04
CA ASN A 224 13.45 13.58 2.51
C ASN A 224 13.79 13.24 3.96
N ALA A 225 12.76 12.95 4.75
CA ALA A 225 12.96 12.59 6.16
C ALA A 225 11.77 11.79 6.71
N LEU A 226 12.04 11.04 7.76
CA LEU A 226 11.03 10.48 8.64
C LEU A 226 10.62 11.51 9.66
N TYR A 227 9.33 11.74 9.77
CA TYR A 227 8.66 12.55 10.78
C TYR A 227 7.86 11.67 11.71
N MET A 228 7.68 12.11 12.95
CA MET A 228 6.89 11.44 13.97
C MET A 228 5.98 12.44 14.66
N SER A 229 4.74 12.04 14.89
CA SER A 229 3.83 12.67 15.86
C SER A 229 3.78 11.84 17.14
N LYS A 230 3.60 12.48 18.28
CA LYS A 230 3.43 11.87 19.62
C LYS A 230 2.11 12.26 20.27
N ASP A 231 1.27 12.95 19.54
CA ASP A 231 0.02 13.53 20.02
C ASP A 231 -1.16 13.25 19.09
N GLY A 232 -1.07 12.11 18.38
CA GLY A 232 -2.14 11.67 17.51
C GLY A 232 -2.24 12.42 16.17
N GLY A 233 -1.17 13.08 15.74
CA GLY A 233 -1.07 13.75 14.45
C GLY A 233 -1.25 15.26 14.49
N PHE A 234 -1.33 15.88 15.66
CA PHE A 234 -1.45 17.33 15.77
C PHE A 234 -0.14 18.05 15.50
N LYS A 235 0.97 17.55 16.04
CA LYS A 235 2.31 18.09 15.84
C LYS A 235 3.28 17.02 15.37
N TRP A 236 4.23 17.44 14.55
CA TRP A 236 5.20 16.59 13.90
C TRP A 236 6.62 17.07 14.17
N GLU A 237 7.53 16.13 14.41
CA GLU A 237 8.95 16.40 14.55
C GLU A 237 9.76 15.53 13.59
N LYS A 238 10.80 16.12 12.98
CA LYS A 238 11.74 15.34 12.18
C LYS A 238 12.54 14.41 13.09
N VAL A 239 12.57 13.11 12.74
CA VAL A 239 13.29 12.08 13.50
C VAL A 239 14.63 11.74 12.85
N SER A 240 14.63 11.41 11.56
CA SER A 240 15.83 10.97 10.84
C SER A 240 15.74 11.26 9.34
N ASP A 241 16.92 11.42 8.72
CA ASP A 241 17.08 11.45 7.25
C ASP A 241 18.13 10.43 6.78
N LYS A 242 18.48 9.44 7.64
CA LYS A 242 19.52 8.45 7.38
C LYS A 242 18.92 7.07 7.14
N ASN A 243 19.41 6.37 6.12
CA ASN A 243 19.02 4.99 5.76
C ASN A 243 17.51 4.78 5.56
N ILE A 244 16.82 5.79 5.00
CA ILE A 244 15.39 5.77 4.71
C ILE A 244 15.08 5.70 3.20
N GLY A 245 16.09 5.45 2.36
CA GLY A 245 15.98 5.50 0.91
C GLY A 245 16.07 6.90 0.34
N ASN A 246 16.26 6.97 -0.98
CA ASN A 246 16.46 8.22 -1.70
C ASN A 246 15.49 8.42 -2.88
N ARG A 247 14.52 7.51 -3.04
CA ARG A 247 13.53 7.53 -4.13
C ARG A 247 12.09 7.40 -3.58
N PRO A 248 11.65 8.31 -2.67
CA PRO A 248 10.36 8.17 -2.00
C PRO A 248 9.16 8.24 -2.94
N PHE A 249 9.28 8.87 -4.11
CA PHE A 249 8.24 8.85 -5.14
C PHE A 249 7.89 7.41 -5.60
N TYR A 250 8.82 6.46 -5.43
CA TYR A 250 8.63 5.06 -5.80
C TYR A 250 8.53 4.14 -4.57
N TYR A 251 9.30 4.45 -3.52
CA TYR A 251 9.37 3.70 -2.27
C TYR A 251 9.04 4.62 -1.09
N ALA A 252 7.81 4.61 -0.63
CA ALA A 252 7.40 5.37 0.54
C ALA A 252 6.60 4.51 1.52
N ASP A 253 6.93 3.22 1.60
CA ASP A 253 6.19 2.29 2.45
C ASP A 253 6.92 2.09 3.77
N ILE A 254 6.24 2.43 4.87
CA ILE A 254 6.70 2.23 6.23
C ILE A 254 5.65 1.47 7.04
N TYR A 255 6.11 0.68 8.01
CA TYR A 255 5.23 -0.13 8.87
C TYR A 255 5.77 -0.12 10.29
N VAL A 256 4.88 -0.17 11.27
CA VAL A 256 5.24 -0.25 12.69
C VAL A 256 4.88 -1.64 13.21
N ASP A 257 5.75 -2.20 14.03
CA ASP A 257 5.48 -3.47 14.75
C ASP A 257 4.22 -3.28 15.61
N PRO A 258 3.21 -4.15 15.51
CA PRO A 258 1.94 -3.97 16.21
C PRO A 258 2.06 -3.98 17.74
N LEU A 259 3.12 -4.55 18.29
CA LEU A 259 3.36 -4.66 19.73
C LEU A 259 4.48 -3.72 20.25
N ASN A 260 5.15 -2.97 19.33
CA ASN A 260 6.27 -2.10 19.71
C ASN A 260 6.32 -0.86 18.81
N GLU A 261 5.84 0.27 19.30
CA GLU A 261 5.82 1.55 18.59
C GLU A 261 7.21 2.07 18.19
N ASN A 262 8.29 1.56 18.78
CA ASN A 262 9.66 1.95 18.46
C ASN A 262 10.28 1.11 17.34
N ARG A 263 9.65 -0.01 16.97
CA ARG A 263 10.12 -0.86 15.87
C ARG A 263 9.44 -0.50 14.57
N ILE A 264 10.22 0.01 13.60
CA ILE A 264 9.74 0.51 12.32
C ILE A 264 10.45 -0.24 11.20
N TYR A 265 9.69 -0.71 10.24
CA TYR A 265 10.19 -1.26 8.98
C TYR A 265 10.05 -0.20 7.88
N ASN A 266 11.12 0.05 7.16
CA ASN A 266 11.14 1.00 6.05
C ASN A 266 11.58 0.26 4.78
N LEU A 267 10.73 0.31 3.76
CA LEU A 267 10.85 -0.43 2.52
C LEU A 267 11.32 0.46 1.39
N TYR A 268 12.37 0.01 0.72
CA TYR A 268 12.84 0.56 -0.56
C TYR A 268 13.59 -0.54 -1.33
N SER A 269 14.67 -0.25 -2.06
CA SER A 269 15.47 -1.30 -2.72
C SER A 269 16.01 -2.34 -1.72
N ILE A 270 16.12 -1.96 -0.46
CA ILE A 270 16.39 -2.84 0.68
C ILE A 270 15.31 -2.65 1.75
N VAL A 271 15.30 -3.52 2.76
CA VAL A 271 14.51 -3.28 3.97
C VAL A 271 15.42 -2.87 5.10
N THR A 272 15.10 -1.75 5.72
CA THR A 272 15.76 -1.30 6.95
C THR A 272 14.81 -1.35 8.13
N VAL A 273 15.34 -1.57 9.32
CA VAL A 273 14.58 -1.63 10.56
C VAL A 273 15.18 -0.68 11.61
N SER A 274 14.30 0.04 12.30
CA SER A 274 14.62 0.81 13.49
C SER A 274 14.08 0.11 14.72
N GLU A 275 14.79 0.20 15.84
CA GLU A 275 14.39 -0.29 17.17
C GLU A 275 14.25 0.86 18.18
N ASP A 276 14.47 2.09 17.74
CA ASP A 276 14.60 3.27 18.60
C ASP A 276 13.66 4.44 18.22
N GLY A 277 12.52 4.10 17.60
CA GLY A 277 11.52 5.07 17.16
C GLY A 277 11.96 5.87 15.94
N GLY A 278 12.73 5.27 15.03
CA GLY A 278 13.14 5.87 13.76
C GLY A 278 14.39 6.74 13.84
N LYS A 279 15.09 6.80 14.97
CA LYS A 279 16.31 7.62 15.12
C LYS A 279 17.46 7.00 14.35
N THR A 280 17.60 5.68 14.40
CA THR A 280 18.58 4.92 13.63
C THR A 280 17.94 3.76 12.90
N PHE A 281 18.48 3.40 11.72
CA PHE A 281 18.04 2.28 10.90
C PHE A 281 19.21 1.38 10.56
N SER A 282 19.05 0.08 10.77
CA SER A 282 19.95 -0.98 10.34
C SER A 282 19.34 -1.76 9.16
N THR A 283 20.19 -2.34 8.31
CA THR A 283 19.73 -3.15 7.19
C THR A 283 19.25 -4.52 7.67
N MET A 284 18.03 -4.88 7.30
CA MET A 284 17.43 -6.22 7.51
C MET A 284 17.55 -7.09 6.26
N LEU A 285 17.14 -6.57 5.09
CA LEU A 285 17.30 -7.24 3.79
C LEU A 285 18.19 -6.38 2.91
N ALA A 286 19.36 -6.89 2.56
CA ALA A 286 20.36 -6.18 1.78
C ALA A 286 20.18 -6.42 0.28
N TYR A 287 20.67 -5.49 -0.53
CA TYR A 287 20.75 -5.63 -1.98
C TYR A 287 21.84 -6.65 -2.34
N GLY A 288 21.45 -7.76 -3.00
CA GLY A 288 22.40 -8.76 -3.50
C GLY A 288 23.22 -9.48 -2.42
N GLY A 289 22.71 -9.56 -1.20
CA GLY A 289 23.43 -10.20 -0.09
C GLY A 289 23.35 -11.72 -0.13
N SER A 290 24.45 -12.38 0.15
CA SER A 290 24.63 -13.85 0.14
C SER A 290 23.87 -14.60 1.24
N SER A 291 23.11 -13.93 2.10
CA SER A 291 22.41 -14.55 3.23
C SER A 291 20.92 -14.78 2.99
N THR A 292 20.35 -14.14 1.96
CA THR A 292 18.95 -14.33 1.59
C THR A 292 18.81 -14.23 0.07
N ASP A 293 18.21 -15.23 -0.56
CA ASP A 293 17.86 -15.21 -2.00
C ASP A 293 16.61 -14.35 -2.26
N ILE A 294 16.43 -13.29 -1.48
CA ILE A 294 15.27 -12.39 -1.60
C ILE A 294 15.60 -11.26 -2.57
N HIS A 295 14.77 -11.12 -3.60
CA HIS A 295 14.89 -10.06 -4.59
C HIS A 295 14.76 -8.67 -3.91
N PRO A 296 15.53 -7.67 -4.34
CA PRO A 296 15.36 -6.29 -3.90
C PRO A 296 14.05 -5.67 -4.38
N ASP A 297 13.88 -4.36 -4.10
CA ASP A 297 12.73 -3.57 -4.49
C ASP A 297 11.43 -4.03 -3.81
N HIS A 298 11.35 -3.66 -2.52
CA HIS A 298 10.28 -4.10 -1.63
C HIS A 298 9.11 -3.12 -1.65
N HIS A 299 7.86 -3.63 -1.83
CA HIS A 299 6.66 -2.84 -2.01
C HIS A 299 5.49 -3.23 -1.10
N ALA A 300 5.57 -4.36 -0.43
CA ALA A 300 4.55 -4.82 0.47
C ALA A 300 5.15 -5.47 1.72
N TRP A 301 4.52 -5.20 2.85
CA TRP A 301 4.92 -5.75 4.13
C TRP A 301 3.71 -6.05 4.98
N TRP A 302 3.72 -7.16 5.64
CA TRP A 302 2.72 -7.49 6.63
C TRP A 302 3.39 -8.08 7.87
N VAL A 303 2.95 -7.62 9.04
CA VAL A 303 3.37 -8.12 10.34
C VAL A 303 2.16 -8.76 10.99
N HIS A 304 2.31 -9.98 11.51
CA HIS A 304 1.23 -10.63 12.24
C HIS A 304 0.88 -9.80 13.48
N PRO A 305 -0.40 -9.47 13.72
CA PRO A 305 -0.79 -8.53 14.77
C PRO A 305 -0.48 -9.03 16.19
N ASP A 306 -0.53 -10.35 16.43
CA ASP A 306 -0.32 -10.97 17.75
C ASP A 306 1.03 -11.68 17.86
N ASP A 307 1.74 -11.88 16.74
CA ASP A 307 3.06 -12.54 16.70
C ASP A 307 3.98 -11.84 15.69
N PRO A 308 4.65 -10.75 16.07
CA PRO A 308 5.53 -10.00 15.18
C PRO A 308 6.79 -10.77 14.72
N SER A 309 6.99 -12.00 15.15
CA SER A 309 8.00 -12.88 14.56
C SER A 309 7.60 -13.33 13.15
N PHE A 310 6.31 -13.32 12.84
CA PHE A 310 5.81 -13.69 11.54
C PHE A 310 5.64 -12.45 10.63
N LEU A 311 6.46 -12.43 9.58
CA LEU A 311 6.52 -11.35 8.59
C LEU A 311 6.27 -11.90 7.19
N ILE A 312 5.60 -11.11 6.37
CA ILE A 312 5.45 -11.38 4.93
C ILE A 312 5.95 -10.15 4.16
N ASN A 313 6.82 -10.39 3.18
CA ASN A 313 7.38 -9.38 2.29
C ASN A 313 7.01 -9.65 0.85
N GLY A 314 6.48 -8.64 0.15
CA GLY A 314 6.30 -8.64 -1.30
C GLY A 314 7.33 -7.72 -1.95
N ASN A 315 7.97 -8.21 -3.00
CA ASN A 315 9.00 -7.52 -3.75
C ASN A 315 8.90 -7.80 -5.25
N ASP A 316 9.77 -7.21 -6.06
CA ASP A 316 9.75 -7.39 -7.51
C ASP A 316 10.02 -8.85 -7.97
N GLY A 317 10.62 -9.68 -7.12
CA GLY A 317 10.84 -11.11 -7.39
C GLY A 317 9.70 -12.02 -6.91
N GLY A 318 8.79 -11.52 -6.06
CA GLY A 318 7.67 -12.31 -5.54
C GLY A 318 7.43 -12.13 -4.05
N LEU A 319 7.28 -13.23 -3.32
CA LEU A 319 6.88 -13.27 -1.93
C LEU A 319 7.92 -13.97 -1.06
N ALA A 320 8.22 -13.41 0.09
CA ALA A 320 9.07 -14.02 1.11
C ALA A 320 8.39 -14.03 2.49
N ILE A 321 8.62 -15.07 3.26
CA ILE A 321 8.03 -15.28 4.58
C ILE A 321 9.14 -15.50 5.61
N SER A 322 9.08 -14.77 6.72
CA SER A 322 9.90 -15.01 7.92
C SER A 322 9.02 -15.43 9.09
N ARG A 323 9.55 -16.29 9.96
CA ARG A 323 8.91 -16.71 11.22
C ARG A 323 9.79 -16.47 12.46
N ASP A 324 10.84 -15.69 12.29
CA ASP A 324 11.84 -15.38 13.32
C ASP A 324 12.24 -13.90 13.32
N ARG A 325 11.24 -13.03 13.05
CA ARG A 325 11.37 -11.58 13.06
C ARG A 325 12.35 -11.03 12.02
N GLY A 326 12.50 -11.75 10.88
CA GLY A 326 13.34 -11.35 9.77
C GLY A 326 14.79 -11.82 9.84
N ASN A 327 15.14 -12.73 10.79
CA ASN A 327 16.48 -13.31 10.83
C ASN A 327 16.70 -14.32 9.71
N THR A 328 15.68 -15.11 9.38
CA THR A 328 15.67 -16.01 8.22
C THR A 328 14.43 -15.81 7.36
N TRP A 329 14.56 -16.12 6.08
CA TRP A 329 13.48 -15.93 5.10
C TRP A 329 13.33 -17.15 4.21
N ARG A 330 12.08 -17.52 3.92
CA ARG A 330 11.72 -18.49 2.89
C ARG A 330 11.11 -17.75 1.71
N PHE A 331 11.75 -17.81 0.56
CA PHE A 331 11.15 -17.35 -0.69
C PHE A 331 10.04 -18.33 -1.14
N VAL A 332 8.95 -17.81 -1.68
CA VAL A 332 7.79 -18.60 -2.15
C VAL A 332 7.98 -18.90 -3.63
N GLU A 333 8.64 -20.01 -3.95
CA GLU A 333 8.96 -20.42 -5.33
C GLU A 333 7.78 -21.00 -6.11
N ASN A 334 6.71 -21.38 -5.41
CA ASN A 334 5.58 -22.09 -5.98
C ASN A 334 4.38 -21.21 -6.34
N LEU A 335 4.55 -19.89 -6.35
CA LEU A 335 3.59 -18.96 -6.91
C LEU A 335 3.81 -18.89 -8.43
N PRO A 336 2.87 -19.37 -9.27
CA PRO A 336 3.11 -19.49 -10.71
C PRO A 336 2.94 -18.14 -11.44
N LEU A 337 3.78 -17.18 -11.07
CA LEU A 337 3.84 -15.85 -11.63
C LEU A 337 5.24 -15.56 -12.14
N ALA A 338 5.32 -14.92 -13.30
CA ALA A 338 6.56 -14.42 -13.86
C ALA A 338 6.29 -13.16 -14.71
N GLN A 339 7.26 -12.26 -14.76
CA GLN A 339 7.24 -11.15 -15.68
C GLN A 339 8.20 -11.46 -16.84
N PHE A 340 7.63 -11.70 -18.03
CA PHE A 340 8.42 -11.94 -19.24
C PHE A 340 8.74 -10.61 -19.93
N TYR A 341 10.00 -10.41 -20.27
CA TYR A 341 10.43 -9.24 -21.06
C TYR A 341 10.22 -9.45 -22.57
N HIS A 342 10.39 -10.70 -23.02
CA HIS A 342 10.17 -11.11 -24.39
C HIS A 342 9.37 -12.40 -24.43
N ILE A 343 8.44 -12.50 -25.37
CA ILE A 343 7.70 -13.71 -25.67
C ILE A 343 7.83 -14.04 -27.15
N ASN A 344 7.82 -15.32 -27.46
CA ASN A 344 7.77 -15.85 -28.83
C ASN A 344 6.77 -16.99 -28.87
N TYR A 345 6.36 -17.41 -30.06
CA TYR A 345 5.45 -18.54 -30.28
C TYR A 345 5.83 -19.32 -31.52
N ASP A 346 5.45 -20.59 -31.57
CA ASP A 346 5.57 -21.42 -32.78
C ASP A 346 4.24 -21.43 -33.57
N MET A 347 4.26 -22.16 -34.71
CA MET A 347 3.09 -22.28 -35.61
C MET A 347 2.42 -23.67 -35.48
N GLU A 348 2.67 -24.40 -34.40
CA GLU A 348 2.02 -25.67 -34.13
C GLU A 348 0.53 -25.47 -33.74
N PHE A 349 -0.24 -26.55 -33.71
CA PHE A 349 -1.62 -26.51 -33.25
C PHE A 349 -1.87 -27.58 -32.17
N PRO A 350 -2.17 -27.18 -30.93
CA PRO A 350 -2.12 -25.79 -30.38
C PRO A 350 -0.71 -25.22 -30.39
N TYR A 351 -0.57 -23.91 -30.58
CA TYR A 351 0.73 -23.26 -30.56
C TYR A 351 1.31 -23.21 -29.13
N ASN A 352 2.64 -23.24 -29.05
CA ASN A 352 3.35 -23.03 -27.79
C ASN A 352 3.82 -21.59 -27.68
N VAL A 353 3.86 -21.07 -26.44
CA VAL A 353 4.39 -19.77 -26.11
C VAL A 353 5.66 -19.94 -25.31
N TYR A 354 6.71 -19.22 -25.69
CA TYR A 354 8.03 -19.26 -25.07
C TYR A 354 8.38 -17.90 -24.47
N GLY A 355 8.98 -17.89 -23.29
CA GLY A 355 9.38 -16.67 -22.60
C GLY A 355 10.52 -16.87 -21.59
#